data_05377f362c8687edf2aa9bd89ce73180
#
_entry.id   05377f362c8687edf2aa9bd89ce73180
#
_cell.length_a   1.000
_cell.length_b   1.000
_cell.length_c   1.000
_cell.angle_alpha   90.00
_cell.angle_beta   90.00
_cell.angle_gamma   90.00
#
_symmetry.space_group_name_H-M   'P 1'
#
loop_
_entity.id
_entity.type
_entity.pdbx_description
1 polymer ?
#
loop_
_entity_poly.entity_id
_entity_poly.type
_entity_poly.pdbx_seq_one_letter_code
_entity_poly.pdbx_strand_id
1 'polypeptide(L)'
;LNYSCRAVASLVSFFLKSRNRVGLITYGETVNVISPDTGERHLYRILTALAEVKPAGSLGLHTVLGDLRNFTPRSPVLVVSTLETDPTSTVALREITARGFKLTLVAPDTLDYDRDSAIISPTVYFTASASLDNKISEARSLGARAMRWDPDTVLSVSLAKVIR
;
A
#
# COMPACT_ATOMS: atom_id res chain seq x y z
N LEU A 1 -4.41 -4.29 9.16
CA LEU A 1 -2.95 -4.13 9.20
C LEU A 1 -2.21 -5.41 8.81
N ASN A 2 -2.50 -6.56 9.41
CA ASN A 2 -1.80 -7.82 9.12
C ASN A 2 -1.75 -8.16 7.63
N TYR A 3 -2.86 -8.01 6.91
CA TYR A 3 -2.90 -8.28 5.46
C TYR A 3 -2.01 -7.32 4.67
N SER A 4 -2.01 -6.03 5.02
CA SER A 4 -1.13 -5.04 4.37
C SER A 4 0.35 -5.39 4.60
N CYS A 5 0.75 -5.73 5.82
CA CYS A 5 2.12 -6.13 6.13
C CYS A 5 2.53 -7.42 5.39
N ARG A 6 1.64 -8.42 5.32
CA ARG A 6 1.88 -9.67 4.56
C ARG A 6 2.02 -9.39 3.06
N ALA A 7 1.17 -8.53 2.51
CA ALA A 7 1.26 -8.11 1.12
C ALA A 7 2.60 -7.45 0.82
N VAL A 8 2.99 -6.46 1.63
CA VAL A 8 4.27 -5.75 1.49
C VAL A 8 5.45 -6.70 1.62
N ALA A 9 5.46 -7.60 2.62
CA ALA A 9 6.52 -8.60 2.81
C ALA A 9 6.69 -9.51 1.58
N SER A 10 5.57 -9.96 1.00
CA SER A 10 5.58 -10.79 -0.21
C SER A 10 6.12 -10.03 -1.42
N LEU A 11 5.71 -8.78 -1.61
CA LEU A 11 6.19 -7.92 -2.69
C LEU A 11 7.67 -7.61 -2.57
N VAL A 12 8.12 -7.24 -1.39
CA VAL A 12 9.53 -6.95 -1.11
C VAL A 12 10.40 -8.17 -1.39
N SER A 13 9.98 -9.35 -0.91
CA SER A 13 10.68 -10.60 -1.16
C SER A 13 10.78 -10.90 -2.67
N PHE A 14 9.68 -10.74 -3.41
CA PHE A 14 9.63 -10.94 -4.85
C PHE A 14 10.57 -10.00 -5.60
N PHE A 15 10.52 -8.70 -5.31
CA PHE A 15 11.33 -7.72 -6.02
C PHE A 15 12.83 -7.85 -5.69
N LEU A 16 13.18 -8.12 -4.42
CA LEU A 16 14.58 -8.33 -4.03
C LEU A 16 15.17 -9.60 -4.66
N LYS A 17 14.40 -10.70 -4.72
CA LYS A 17 14.81 -11.92 -5.43
C LYS A 17 15.02 -11.67 -6.93
N SER A 18 14.25 -10.74 -7.51
CA SER A 18 14.41 -10.29 -8.89
C SER A 18 15.51 -9.23 -9.07
N ARG A 19 16.39 -9.07 -8.08
CA ARG A 19 17.54 -8.15 -8.07
C ARG A 19 17.18 -6.65 -8.20
N ASN A 20 15.95 -6.29 -7.86
CA ASN A 20 15.56 -4.88 -7.78
C ASN A 20 16.03 -4.28 -6.45
N ARG A 21 16.27 -2.96 -6.45
CA ARG A 21 16.44 -2.20 -5.23
C ARG A 21 15.06 -1.84 -4.67
N VAL A 22 14.84 -2.14 -3.41
CA VAL A 22 13.56 -1.91 -2.74
C VAL A 22 13.77 -1.05 -1.51
N GLY A 23 13.03 0.04 -1.38
CA GLY A 23 12.92 0.82 -0.16
C GLY A 23 11.54 0.65 0.47
N LEU A 24 11.39 1.05 1.72
CA LEU A 24 10.14 1.00 2.46
C LEU A 24 9.89 2.33 3.16
N ILE A 25 8.66 2.80 3.12
CA ILE A 25 8.16 3.85 4.02
C ILE A 25 6.94 3.29 4.74
N THR A 26 6.98 3.29 6.06
CA THR A 26 5.81 3.02 6.89
C THR A 26 5.40 4.30 7.60
N TYR A 27 4.09 4.51 7.76
CA TYR A 27 3.53 5.67 8.44
C TYR A 27 2.35 5.25 9.33
N GLY A 28 2.12 6.03 10.38
CA GLY A 28 1.10 5.74 11.39
C GLY A 28 1.30 6.69 12.58
N GLU A 29 1.93 6.25 13.65
CA GLU A 29 2.37 7.13 14.75
C GLU A 29 3.61 7.93 14.34
N THR A 30 4.51 7.28 13.62
CA THR A 30 5.76 7.85 13.11
C THR A 30 5.96 7.46 11.66
N VAL A 31 6.80 8.20 10.97
CA VAL A 31 7.28 7.81 9.64
C VAL A 31 8.62 7.10 9.80
N ASN A 32 8.70 5.87 9.31
CA ASN A 32 9.95 5.12 9.23
C ASN A 32 10.34 4.93 7.77
N VAL A 33 11.58 5.29 7.44
CA VAL A 33 12.11 5.26 6.07
C VAL A 33 13.29 4.32 5.98
N ILE A 34 13.21 3.33 5.11
CA ILE A 34 14.30 2.45 4.74
C ILE A 34 14.67 2.74 3.29
N SER A 35 15.88 3.26 3.08
CA SER A 35 16.38 3.60 1.74
C SER A 35 16.50 2.38 0.84
N PRO A 36 16.32 2.54 -0.49
CA PRO A 36 16.40 1.44 -1.44
C PRO A 36 17.78 0.75 -1.45
N ASP A 37 17.78 -0.57 -1.25
CA ASP A 37 18.96 -1.42 -1.29
C ASP A 37 18.59 -2.83 -1.79
N THR A 38 19.56 -3.75 -1.85
CA THR A 38 19.41 -5.13 -2.36
C THR A 38 19.91 -6.16 -1.34
N GLY A 39 19.60 -7.43 -1.61
CA GLY A 39 20.17 -8.57 -0.88
C GLY A 39 19.37 -9.01 0.34
N GLU A 40 19.77 -10.16 0.90
CA GLU A 40 19.04 -10.82 2.00
C GLU A 40 19.08 -10.02 3.31
N ARG A 41 20.21 -9.41 3.63
CA ARG A 41 20.35 -8.58 4.84
C ARG A 41 19.35 -7.41 4.80
N HIS A 42 19.14 -6.84 3.61
CA HIS A 42 18.18 -5.76 3.41
C HIS A 42 16.73 -6.28 3.54
N LEU A 43 16.45 -7.48 3.00
CA LEU A 43 15.16 -8.14 3.20
C LEU A 43 14.84 -8.30 4.69
N TYR A 44 15.76 -8.84 5.49
CA TYR A 44 15.58 -8.99 6.94
C TYR A 44 15.30 -7.65 7.63
N ARG A 45 16.02 -6.60 7.26
CA ARG A 45 15.79 -5.25 7.80
C ARG A 45 14.37 -4.76 7.54
N ILE A 46 13.86 -4.96 6.31
CA ILE A 46 12.49 -4.59 5.95
C ILE A 46 11.46 -5.44 6.70
N LEU A 47 11.66 -6.76 6.78
CA LEU A 47 10.75 -7.65 7.48
C LEU A 47 10.67 -7.33 8.99
N THR A 48 11.79 -6.98 9.62
CA THR A 48 11.82 -6.52 11.01
C THR A 48 11.02 -5.25 11.18
N ALA A 49 11.22 -4.25 10.31
CA ALA A 49 10.47 -3.00 10.37
C ALA A 49 8.95 -3.23 10.18
N LEU A 50 8.55 -4.15 9.29
CA LEU A 50 7.15 -4.50 9.10
C LEU A 50 6.53 -5.21 10.32
N ALA A 51 7.32 -6.02 11.04
CA ALA A 51 6.86 -6.69 12.26
C ALA A 51 6.65 -5.71 13.43
N GLU A 52 7.32 -4.57 13.41
CA GLU A 52 7.21 -3.52 14.42
C GLU A 52 6.06 -2.55 14.16
N VAL A 53 5.43 -2.59 12.96
CA VAL A 53 4.30 -1.71 12.61
C VAL A 53 3.09 -2.02 13.48
N LYS A 54 2.61 -0.99 14.18
CA LYS A 54 1.42 -1.09 15.04
C LYS A 54 0.19 -0.50 14.34
N PRO A 55 -1.02 -1.00 14.64
CA PRO A 55 -2.27 -0.42 14.14
C PRO A 55 -2.63 0.84 14.93
N ALA A 56 -1.78 1.86 14.88
CA ALA A 56 -1.92 3.09 15.63
C ALA A 56 -1.42 4.28 14.80
N GLY A 57 -1.88 5.46 15.17
CA GLY A 57 -1.43 6.72 14.59
C GLY A 57 -2.46 7.40 13.70
N SER A 58 -2.28 8.72 13.56
CA SER A 58 -3.15 9.61 12.80
C SER A 58 -2.44 10.24 11.59
N LEU A 59 -1.19 9.84 11.33
CA LEU A 59 -0.45 10.37 10.19
C LEU A 59 -1.03 9.81 8.88
N GLY A 60 -1.41 10.69 7.97
CA GLY A 60 -1.91 10.34 6.66
C GLY A 60 -0.79 10.16 5.62
N LEU A 61 -1.16 9.67 4.44
CA LEU A 61 -0.24 9.42 3.32
C LEU A 61 0.54 10.68 2.90
N HIS A 62 0.00 11.88 3.09
CA HIS A 62 0.68 13.13 2.75
C HIS A 62 2.01 13.33 3.52
N THR A 63 2.14 12.76 4.72
CA THR A 63 3.34 12.91 5.54
C THR A 63 4.58 12.28 4.91
N VAL A 64 4.40 11.25 4.07
CA VAL A 64 5.51 10.56 3.38
C VAL A 64 6.05 11.33 2.16
N LEU A 65 5.36 12.38 1.71
CA LEU A 65 5.72 13.12 0.49
C LEU A 65 7.10 13.79 0.58
N GLY A 66 7.50 14.21 1.79
CA GLY A 66 8.84 14.73 2.06
C GLY A 66 9.93 13.69 1.83
N ASP A 67 9.68 12.47 2.30
CA ASP A 67 10.63 11.37 2.29
C ASP A 67 10.80 10.73 0.90
N LEU A 68 9.81 10.89 0.02
CA LEU A 68 9.92 10.47 -1.37
C LEU A 68 11.06 11.16 -2.13
N ARG A 69 11.55 12.30 -1.66
CA ARG A 69 12.73 12.98 -2.23
C ARG A 69 14.01 12.12 -2.13
N ASN A 70 14.05 11.19 -1.19
CA ASN A 70 15.17 10.27 -0.99
C ASN A 70 15.14 9.08 -1.98
N PHE A 71 14.11 8.98 -2.80
CA PHE A 71 13.95 7.92 -3.78
C PHE A 71 14.23 8.45 -5.19
N THR A 72 14.70 7.58 -6.07
CA THR A 72 14.98 7.92 -7.46
C THR A 72 13.69 8.40 -8.16
N PRO A 73 13.68 9.58 -8.79
CA PRO A 73 12.54 10.04 -9.56
C PRO A 73 12.09 9.02 -10.60
N ARG A 74 10.80 8.95 -10.87
CA ARG A 74 10.17 8.00 -11.80
C ARG A 74 10.24 6.53 -11.38
N SER A 75 10.74 6.22 -10.18
CA SER A 75 10.66 4.86 -9.64
C SER A 75 9.22 4.42 -9.49
N PRO A 76 8.92 3.12 -9.62
CA PRO A 76 7.63 2.59 -9.22
C PRO A 76 7.41 2.79 -7.71
N VAL A 77 6.25 3.31 -7.35
CA VAL A 77 5.79 3.45 -5.96
C VAL A 77 4.55 2.59 -5.79
N LEU A 78 4.61 1.64 -4.86
CA LEU A 78 3.46 0.84 -4.48
C LEU A 78 2.95 1.32 -3.12
N VAL A 79 1.70 1.76 -3.09
CA VAL A 79 0.99 2.10 -1.86
C VAL A 79 0.09 0.93 -1.50
N VAL A 80 0.26 0.35 -0.31
CA VAL A 80 -0.58 -0.72 0.21
C VAL A 80 -1.38 -0.17 1.38
N SER A 81 -2.63 0.19 1.13
CA SER A 81 -3.53 0.81 2.12
C SER A 81 -4.97 0.76 1.61
N THR A 82 -5.94 0.69 2.53
CA THR A 82 -7.35 0.88 2.21
C THR A 82 -7.71 2.34 1.97
N LEU A 83 -6.91 3.28 2.50
CA LEU A 83 -7.12 4.74 2.45
C LEU A 83 -8.45 5.21 3.08
N GLU A 84 -9.17 4.34 3.77
CA GLU A 84 -10.53 4.62 4.27
C GLU A 84 -10.56 5.75 5.31
N THR A 85 -9.54 5.77 6.18
CA THR A 85 -9.47 6.72 7.30
C THR A 85 -8.59 7.93 7.02
N ASP A 86 -8.02 8.04 5.82
CA ASP A 86 -7.11 9.13 5.46
C ASP A 86 -7.78 10.14 4.52
N PRO A 87 -8.29 11.26 5.03
CA PRO A 87 -8.93 12.30 4.22
C PRO A 87 -7.94 13.01 3.27
N THR A 88 -6.64 12.91 3.54
CA THR A 88 -5.60 13.55 2.73
C THR A 88 -5.06 12.66 1.62
N SER A 89 -5.51 11.42 1.57
CA SER A 89 -5.01 10.39 0.64
C SER A 89 -5.07 10.81 -0.83
N THR A 90 -6.18 11.43 -1.26
CA THR A 90 -6.35 11.91 -2.65
C THR A 90 -5.31 12.95 -3.03
N VAL A 91 -5.07 13.92 -2.14
CA VAL A 91 -4.08 14.97 -2.37
C VAL A 91 -2.68 14.36 -2.48
N ALA A 92 -2.36 13.42 -1.59
CA ALA A 92 -1.09 12.72 -1.58
C ALA A 92 -0.88 11.89 -2.86
N LEU A 93 -1.87 11.11 -3.29
CA LEU A 93 -1.79 10.31 -4.52
C LEU A 93 -1.59 11.20 -5.74
N ARG A 94 -2.30 12.33 -5.82
CA ARG A 94 -2.13 13.32 -6.90
C ARG A 94 -0.71 13.87 -6.92
N GLU A 95 -0.16 14.21 -5.77
CA GLU A 95 1.17 14.78 -5.69
C GLU A 95 2.27 13.77 -6.04
N ILE A 96 2.12 12.49 -5.64
CA ILE A 96 3.03 11.42 -6.03
C ILE A 96 3.05 11.27 -7.56
N THR A 97 1.88 11.25 -8.20
CA THR A 97 1.78 11.14 -9.66
C THR A 97 2.31 12.39 -10.36
N ALA A 98 2.02 13.59 -9.85
CA ALA A 98 2.51 14.86 -10.39
C ALA A 98 4.04 14.97 -10.33
N ARG A 99 4.68 14.36 -9.34
CA ARG A 99 6.15 14.26 -9.25
C ARG A 99 6.76 13.24 -10.22
N GLY A 100 5.93 12.57 -11.03
CA GLY A 100 6.36 11.64 -12.07
C GLY A 100 6.64 10.22 -11.57
N PHE A 101 6.26 9.86 -10.34
CA PHE A 101 6.34 8.48 -9.88
C PHE A 101 5.26 7.62 -10.54
N LYS A 102 5.61 6.39 -10.90
CA LYS A 102 4.65 5.39 -11.40
C LYS A 102 3.92 4.76 -10.21
N LEU A 103 2.77 5.32 -9.87
CA LEU A 103 2.00 4.91 -8.70
C LEU A 103 1.13 3.70 -8.99
N THR A 104 1.19 2.72 -8.08
CA THR A 104 0.25 1.59 -8.02
C THR A 104 -0.32 1.52 -6.60
N LEU A 105 -1.64 1.62 -6.49
CA LEU A 105 -2.38 1.41 -5.24
C LEU A 105 -2.86 -0.04 -5.17
N VAL A 106 -2.51 -0.72 -4.10
CA VAL A 106 -3.04 -2.03 -3.73
C VAL A 106 -3.88 -1.84 -2.47
N ALA A 107 -5.19 -1.97 -2.61
CA ALA A 107 -6.12 -1.85 -1.49
C ALA A 107 -6.54 -3.25 -1.03
N PRO A 108 -6.04 -3.74 0.13
CA PRO A 108 -6.46 -5.03 0.68
C PRO A 108 -7.94 -4.99 1.01
N ASP A 109 -8.67 -5.98 0.50
CA ASP A 109 -10.07 -6.19 0.84
C ASP A 109 -10.16 -7.06 2.08
N THR A 110 -10.52 -6.47 3.19
CA THR A 110 -10.71 -7.17 4.46
C THR A 110 -12.17 -7.30 4.86
N LEU A 111 -13.08 -6.79 4.03
CA LEU A 111 -14.50 -6.69 4.34
C LEU A 111 -15.19 -8.06 4.39
N ASP A 112 -14.78 -8.99 3.54
CA ASP A 112 -15.34 -10.34 3.54
C ASP A 112 -14.97 -11.10 4.81
N TYR A 113 -13.77 -10.92 5.34
CA TYR A 113 -13.37 -11.49 6.62
C TYR A 113 -14.22 -10.99 7.79
N ASP A 114 -14.48 -9.68 7.82
CA ASP A 114 -15.31 -9.08 8.87
C ASP A 114 -16.78 -9.49 8.74
N ARG A 115 -17.27 -9.70 7.51
CA ARG A 115 -18.61 -10.22 7.23
C ARG A 115 -18.79 -11.66 7.70
N ASP A 116 -17.85 -12.54 7.40
CA ASP A 116 -17.90 -13.96 7.82
C ASP A 116 -17.82 -14.11 9.34
N SER A 117 -17.17 -13.16 10.01
CA SER A 117 -17.11 -13.08 11.47
C SER A 117 -18.37 -12.49 12.10
N ALA A 118 -19.40 -12.14 11.33
CA ALA A 118 -20.63 -11.46 11.76
C ALA A 118 -20.39 -10.15 12.56
N ILE A 119 -19.23 -9.53 12.36
CA ILE A 119 -18.82 -8.31 13.08
C ILE A 119 -19.52 -7.08 12.49
N ILE A 120 -19.79 -7.08 11.18
CA ILE A 120 -20.41 -5.95 10.49
C ILE A 120 -21.77 -6.31 9.89
N SER A 121 -22.71 -5.36 9.95
CA SER A 121 -24.00 -5.51 9.32
C SER A 121 -23.91 -5.43 7.79
N PRO A 122 -24.87 -6.01 7.03
CA PRO A 122 -24.86 -5.90 5.58
C PRO A 122 -24.82 -4.47 5.05
N THR A 123 -25.48 -3.53 5.71
CA THR A 123 -25.48 -2.12 5.32
C THR A 123 -24.10 -1.50 5.46
N VAL A 124 -23.39 -1.77 6.56
CA VAL A 124 -22.03 -1.30 6.79
C VAL A 124 -21.07 -1.91 5.76
N TYR A 125 -21.22 -3.20 5.46
CA TYR A 125 -20.45 -3.88 4.42
C TYR A 125 -20.60 -3.19 3.06
N PHE A 126 -21.84 -2.96 2.59
CA PHE A 126 -22.08 -2.30 1.30
C PHE A 126 -21.52 -0.88 1.25
N THR A 127 -21.67 -0.13 2.33
CA THR A 127 -21.14 1.25 2.42
C THR A 127 -19.61 1.27 2.36
N ALA A 128 -18.95 0.42 3.12
CA ALA A 128 -17.50 0.31 3.15
C ALA A 128 -16.94 -0.19 1.80
N SER A 129 -17.60 -1.19 1.18
CA SER A 129 -17.22 -1.68 -0.13
C SER A 129 -17.32 -0.59 -1.20
N ALA A 130 -18.42 0.16 -1.23
CA ALA A 130 -18.60 1.28 -2.16
C ALA A 130 -17.57 2.40 -1.92
N SER A 131 -17.24 2.68 -0.66
CA SER A 131 -16.20 3.65 -0.31
C SER A 131 -14.84 3.24 -0.86
N LEU A 132 -14.45 1.97 -0.70
CA LEU A 132 -13.20 1.42 -1.22
C LEU A 132 -13.13 1.50 -2.75
N ASP A 133 -14.22 1.11 -3.43
CA ASP A 133 -14.30 1.18 -4.89
C ASP A 133 -14.23 2.63 -5.41
N ASN A 134 -14.83 3.58 -4.70
CA ASN A 134 -14.70 5.00 -5.00
C ASN A 134 -13.25 5.48 -4.87
N LYS A 135 -12.53 5.11 -3.81
CA LYS A 135 -11.11 5.43 -3.63
C LYS A 135 -10.22 4.85 -4.72
N ILE A 136 -10.49 3.62 -5.14
CA ILE A 136 -9.78 2.97 -6.26
C ILE A 136 -10.04 3.72 -7.57
N SER A 137 -11.30 4.09 -7.84
CA SER A 137 -11.68 4.84 -9.03
C SER A 137 -11.05 6.23 -9.04
N GLU A 138 -11.03 6.90 -7.91
CA GLU A 138 -10.37 8.18 -7.72
C GLU A 138 -8.86 8.09 -7.98
N ALA A 139 -8.18 7.10 -7.44
CA ALA A 139 -6.75 6.87 -7.68
C ALA A 139 -6.48 6.65 -9.19
N ARG A 140 -7.35 5.90 -9.88
CA ARG A 140 -7.23 5.68 -11.33
C ARG A 140 -7.42 6.98 -12.13
N SER A 141 -8.35 7.84 -11.74
CA SER A 141 -8.57 9.14 -12.39
C SER A 141 -7.36 10.08 -12.26
N LEU A 142 -6.54 9.90 -11.24
CA LEU A 142 -5.28 10.62 -11.02
C LEU A 142 -4.09 10.03 -11.78
N GLY A 143 -4.31 9.01 -12.62
CA GLY A 143 -3.28 8.35 -13.41
C GLY A 143 -2.53 7.23 -12.67
N ALA A 144 -2.95 6.89 -11.46
CA ALA A 144 -2.41 5.73 -10.75
C ALA A 144 -3.01 4.42 -11.30
N ARG A 145 -2.24 3.35 -11.24
CA ARG A 145 -2.83 2.01 -11.30
C ARG A 145 -3.39 1.68 -9.92
N ALA A 146 -4.60 1.14 -9.85
CA ALA A 146 -5.20 0.81 -8.57
C ALA A 146 -6.00 -0.48 -8.66
N MET A 147 -5.90 -1.30 -7.61
CA MET A 147 -6.59 -2.57 -7.52
C MET A 147 -7.07 -2.86 -6.12
N ARG A 148 -8.24 -3.48 -6.03
CA ARG A 148 -8.69 -4.21 -4.85
C ARG A 148 -8.00 -5.56 -4.84
N TRP A 149 -7.44 -5.95 -3.72
CA TRP A 149 -6.75 -7.22 -3.57
C TRP A 149 -7.39 -8.06 -2.48
N ASP A 150 -7.85 -9.22 -2.87
CA ASP A 150 -8.34 -10.25 -1.96
C ASP A 150 -7.14 -10.93 -1.27
N PRO A 151 -7.03 -10.85 0.08
CA PRO A 151 -5.92 -11.44 0.82
C PRO A 151 -5.77 -12.96 0.70
N ASP A 152 -6.81 -13.66 0.28
CA ASP A 152 -6.78 -15.11 0.05
C ASP A 152 -6.19 -15.47 -1.31
N THR A 153 -5.96 -14.47 -2.17
CA THR A 153 -5.34 -14.65 -3.47
C THR A 153 -3.85 -14.31 -3.47
N VAL A 154 -3.10 -14.96 -4.39
CA VAL A 154 -1.66 -14.67 -4.54
C VAL A 154 -1.46 -13.30 -5.17
N LEU A 155 -0.92 -12.36 -4.40
CA LEU A 155 -0.77 -10.96 -4.79
C LEU A 155 0.05 -10.77 -6.08
N SER A 156 1.10 -11.57 -6.30
CA SER A 156 1.91 -11.47 -7.52
C SER A 156 1.11 -11.77 -8.80
N VAL A 157 0.14 -12.68 -8.73
CA VAL A 157 -0.75 -13.01 -9.86
C VAL A 157 -1.71 -11.86 -10.12
N SER A 158 -2.26 -11.27 -9.06
CA SER A 158 -3.18 -10.14 -9.15
C SER A 158 -2.48 -8.89 -9.68
N LEU A 159 -1.26 -8.60 -9.21
CA LEU A 159 -0.42 -7.50 -9.70
C LEU A 159 -0.02 -7.65 -11.16
N ALA A 160 0.31 -8.84 -11.62
CA ALA A 160 0.69 -9.07 -13.02
C ALA A 160 -0.42 -8.66 -14.01
N LYS A 161 -1.68 -8.69 -13.58
CA LYS A 161 -2.83 -8.24 -14.39
C LYS A 161 -2.95 -6.71 -14.47
N VAL A 162 -2.41 -5.99 -13.50
CA VAL A 162 -2.56 -4.53 -13.37
C VAL A 162 -1.32 -3.78 -13.91
N ILE A 163 -0.15 -4.42 -13.88
CA ILE A 163 1.11 -3.81 -14.31
C ILE A 163 1.33 -3.95 -15.83
N ARG A 164 0.62 -4.88 -16.48
CA ARG A 164 0.59 -4.94 -17.95
C ARG A 164 -0.21 -3.79 -18.51
#